data_98cf2a3facc1ea8dd663d940a482a901
#
_entry.id   98cf2a3facc1ea8dd663d940a482a901
#
_cell.length_a   1.000
_cell.length_b   1.000
_cell.length_c   1.000
_cell.angle_alpha   90.00
_cell.angle_beta   90.00
_cell.angle_gamma   90.00
#
_symmetry.space_group_name_H-M   'P 1'
#
loop_
_entity.id
_entity.type
_entity.pdbx_description
1 polymer ?
#
loop_
_entity_poly.entity_id
_entity_poly.type
_entity_poly.pdbx_seq_one_letter_code
_entity_poly.pdbx_strand_id
1 'polypeptide(L)' 'MGLNGNVVHLWDKVKRYRSLILKQNQKPNFESIEDTLKDIIGYAIIGLHILKDDNMKDKIHGEN' A
#
# COMPACT_ATOMS: atom_id res chain seq x y z
N MET A 1 -7.85 -10.22 2.79
CA MET A 1 -6.61 -9.60 3.23
C MET A 1 -6.89 -8.69 4.40
N GLY A 2 -6.21 -8.87 5.51
CA GLY A 2 -6.33 -7.96 6.65
C GLY A 2 -5.28 -6.89 6.60
N LEU A 3 -5.25 -6.06 7.63
CA LEU A 3 -4.29 -4.96 7.67
C LEU A 3 -2.84 -5.48 7.66
N ASN A 4 -2.59 -6.63 8.29
CA ASN A 4 -1.25 -7.21 8.26
C ASN A 4 -0.81 -7.55 6.85
N GLY A 5 -1.70 -8.13 6.06
CA GLY A 5 -1.39 -8.43 4.67
C GLY A 5 -1.22 -7.16 3.86
N ASN A 6 -2.04 -6.17 4.14
CA ASN A 6 -1.95 -4.88 3.45
C ASN A 6 -0.58 -4.23 3.71
N VAL A 7 -0.11 -4.28 4.95
CA VAL A 7 1.20 -3.72 5.29
C VAL A 7 2.31 -4.43 4.52
N VAL A 8 2.23 -5.76 4.44
CA VAL A 8 3.24 -6.53 3.73
C VAL A 8 3.32 -6.11 2.26
N HIS A 9 2.16 -5.97 1.61
CA HIS A 9 2.14 -5.57 0.21
C HIS A 9 2.65 -4.14 0.03
N LEU A 10 2.23 -3.23 0.92
CA LEU A 10 2.71 -1.86 0.85
C LEU A 10 4.23 -1.81 1.03
N TRP A 11 4.73 -2.56 1.99
CA TRP A 11 6.16 -2.58 2.26
C TRP A 11 6.95 -3.06 1.04
N ASP A 12 6.46 -4.12 0.38
CA ASP A 12 7.10 -4.62 -0.81
C ASP A 12 7.15 -3.56 -1.91
N LYS A 13 6.07 -2.81 -2.07
CA LYS A 13 6.02 -1.78 -3.10
C LYS A 13 6.92 -0.60 -2.75
N VAL A 14 7.00 -0.25 -1.48
CA VAL A 14 7.89 0.82 -1.04
C VAL A 14 9.35 0.41 -1.28
N LYS A 15 9.69 -0.84 -0.99
CA LYS A 15 11.04 -1.34 -1.25
C LYS A 15 11.36 -1.27 -2.74
N ARG A 16 10.40 -1.63 -3.57
CA ARG A 16 10.60 -1.55 -5.01
C ARG A 16 10.79 -0.11 -5.45
N TYR A 17 9.98 0.79 -4.93
CA TYR A 17 10.10 2.22 -5.24
C TYR A 17 11.49 2.72 -4.88
N ARG A 18 11.95 2.40 -3.67
CA ARG A 18 13.28 2.79 -3.23
C ARG A 18 14.36 2.24 -4.16
N SER A 19 14.23 0.97 -4.53
CA SER A 19 15.20 0.32 -5.41
C SER A 19 15.26 1.01 -6.76
N LEU A 20 14.11 1.36 -7.32
CA LEU A 20 14.06 2.03 -8.61
C LEU A 20 14.73 3.40 -8.56
N ILE A 21 14.51 4.12 -7.46
CA ILE A 21 15.12 5.44 -7.31
C ILE A 21 16.63 5.33 -7.15
N LEU A 22 17.09 4.36 -6.38
CA LEU A 22 18.52 4.19 -6.14
C LEU A 22 19.26 3.76 -7.40
N LYS A 23 18.58 3.13 -8.34
CA LYS A 23 19.19 2.66 -9.57
C LYS A 23 19.12 3.65 -10.71
N GLN A 24 18.57 4.82 -10.49
CA GLN A 24 18.36 5.75 -11.59
C GLN A 24 19.65 6.39 -12.08
N ASN A 25 20.78 6.12 -11.43
CA ASN A 25 22.06 6.50 -11.99
C ASN A 25 22.26 5.97 -13.39
N GLN A 26 21.63 4.83 -13.68
CA GLN A 26 21.78 4.21 -14.97
C GLN A 26 20.74 4.82 -15.88
N LYS A 27 19.67 4.13 -16.11
CA LYS A 27 18.61 4.67 -16.94
C LYS A 27 17.35 4.73 -16.09
N PRO A 28 16.83 5.92 -15.83
CA PRO A 28 15.60 5.99 -15.06
C PRO A 28 14.47 5.35 -15.84
N ASN A 29 13.73 4.50 -15.17
CA ASN A 29 12.57 3.86 -15.76
C ASN A 29 11.33 4.53 -15.17
N PHE A 30 10.94 5.62 -15.79
CA PHE A 30 9.82 6.42 -15.26
C PHE A 30 8.52 5.64 -15.26
N GLU A 31 8.35 4.75 -16.23
CA GLU A 31 7.15 3.92 -16.30
C GLU A 31 7.04 3.00 -15.08
N SER A 32 8.15 2.36 -14.74
CA SER A 32 8.15 1.47 -13.57
C SER A 32 7.95 2.23 -12.27
N ILE A 33 8.51 3.41 -12.19
CA ILE A 33 8.33 4.26 -11.01
C ILE A 33 6.86 4.67 -10.89
N GLU A 34 6.28 5.10 -11.99
CA GLU A 34 4.88 5.51 -12.00
C GLU A 34 3.97 4.35 -11.61
N ASP A 35 4.19 3.18 -12.22
CA ASP A 35 3.37 2.01 -11.92
C ASP A 35 3.48 1.62 -10.45
N THR A 36 4.68 1.70 -9.90
CA THR A 36 4.90 1.34 -8.50
C THR A 36 4.17 2.31 -7.58
N LEU A 37 4.20 3.59 -7.90
CA LEU A 37 3.49 4.59 -7.10
C LEU A 37 1.98 4.37 -7.18
N LYS A 38 1.47 4.00 -8.36
CA LYS A 38 0.05 3.68 -8.49
C LYS A 38 -0.33 2.48 -7.64
N ASP A 39 0.55 1.48 -7.59
CA ASP A 39 0.31 0.32 -6.74
C ASP A 39 0.27 0.70 -5.27
N ILE A 40 1.15 1.60 -4.85
CA ILE A 40 1.16 2.07 -3.46
C ILE A 40 -0.17 2.76 -3.13
N ILE A 41 -0.64 3.61 -4.02
CA ILE A 41 -1.92 4.29 -3.85
C ILE A 41 -3.04 3.25 -3.72
N GLY A 42 -3.04 2.25 -4.61
CA GLY A 42 -4.07 1.23 -4.60
C GLY A 42 -4.10 0.46 -3.29
N TYR A 43 -2.96 0.03 -2.81
CA TYR A 43 -2.91 -0.71 -1.55
C TYR A 43 -3.26 0.18 -0.37
N ALA A 44 -2.94 1.46 -0.43
CA ALA A 44 -3.34 2.38 0.62
C ALA A 44 -4.85 2.53 0.68
N ILE A 45 -5.50 2.60 -0.47
CA ILE A 45 -6.95 2.67 -0.55
C ILE A 45 -7.57 1.39 0.02
N ILE A 46 -7.02 0.25 -0.35
CA ILE A 46 -7.49 -1.03 0.19
C ILE A 46 -7.36 -1.03 1.71
N GLY A 47 -6.25 -0.54 2.22
CA GLY A 47 -6.06 -0.46 3.66
C GLY A 47 -7.10 0.39 4.35
N LEU A 48 -7.47 1.52 3.73
CA LEU A 48 -8.51 2.36 4.29
C LEU A 48 -9.85 1.65 4.35
N HIS A 49 -10.17 0.87 3.32
CA HIS A 49 -11.41 0.10 3.32
C HIS A 49 -11.41 -0.96 4.41
N ILE A 50 -10.30 -1.65 4.56
CA ILE A 50 -10.18 -2.66 5.62
C ILE A 50 -10.37 -2.02 6.98
N LEU A 51 -9.75 -0.88 7.19
CA LEU A 51 -9.83 -0.18 8.46
C LEU A 51 -11.27 0.25 8.76
N LYS A 52 -11.98 0.74 7.76
CA LYS A 52 -13.37 1.13 7.92
C LYS A 52 -14.24 -0.04 8.28
N ASP A 53 -14.05 -1.17 7.60
CA ASP A 53 -14.81 -2.37 7.90
C ASP A 53 -14.58 -2.83 9.34
N ASP A 54 -13.34 -2.84 9.76
CA ASP A 54 -13.01 -3.24 11.12
C ASP A 54 -13.63 -2.30 12.14
N ASN A 55 -13.59 -1.01 11.85
CA ASN A 55 -14.19 -0.02 12.73
C ASN A 55 -15.70 -0.19 12.82
N MET A 56 -16.34 -0.50 11.70
CA MET A 56 -17.78 -0.72 11.69
C MET A 56 -18.15 -1.98 12.46
N LYS A 57 -17.31 -3.01 12.36
CA LYS A 57 -17.54 -4.23 13.14
C LYS A 57 -17.47 -3.95 14.63
N ASP A 58 -16.53 -3.14 15.03
CA ASP A 58 -16.43 -2.76 16.44
C ASP A 58 -17.68 -2.04 16.90
N LYS A 59 -18.21 -1.14 16.07
CA LYS A 59 -19.43 -0.45 16.40
C LYS A 59 -20.61 -1.39 16.50
N ILE A 60 -20.66 -2.35 15.60
CA ILE A 60 -21.74 -3.33 15.60
C ILE A 60 -21.69 -4.16 16.86
N HIS A 61 -20.51 -4.44 17.37
CA HIS A 61 -20.37 -5.17 18.61
C HIS A 61 -20.69 -4.32 19.83
N GLY A 62 -21.22 -3.16 19.61
CA GLY A 62 -21.76 -2.41 20.66
C GLY A 62 -20.79 -1.70 21.48
N GLU A 63 -19.95 -1.40 21.08
CA GLU A 63 -19.18 -0.74 21.83
C GLU A 63 -19.36 0.42 21.63
N ASN A 64 -19.77 0.81 21.42
CA ASN A 64 -20.08 1.87 21.42
C ASN A 64 -19.94 2.43 20.98
#